data_efe33fa28bcb8ad4755c04d7f2d92a68
#
_entry.id   efe33fa28bcb8ad4755c04d7f2d92a68
#
_cell.length_a   1.000
_cell.length_b   1.000
_cell.length_c   1.000
_cell.angle_alpha   90.00
_cell.angle_beta   90.00
_cell.angle_gamma   90.00
#
_symmetry.space_group_name_H-M   'P 1'
#
loop_
_entity.id
_entity.type
_entity.pdbx_description
1 polymer ?
#
loop_
_entity_poly.entity_id
_entity_poly.type
_entity_poly.pdbx_seq_one_letter_code
_entity_poly.pdbx_strand_id
1 'polypeptide(L)'
;HYFQPHAPCIGNPDGSIKENIEHRIEPDENLRQGNTTRQEIWEAYKDNLLYAYHHSQKLINTINGKTVYSADHGELMGEWLWPFPIRGHAHPSGVNHPKLIEVPWAVHNGERRKLEEGSIEERDFDQEQINEHLEDLGYI
;
A
#
# COMPACT_ATOMS: atom_id res chain seq x y z
N HIS A 1 -4.54 8.22 -3.39
CA HIS A 1 -4.04 7.18 -2.48
C HIS A 1 -4.64 5.84 -2.87
N TYR A 2 -3.81 4.83 -3.11
CA TYR A 2 -4.26 3.47 -3.40
C TYR A 2 -3.97 2.60 -2.17
N PHE A 3 -4.94 1.83 -1.72
CA PHE A 3 -4.78 0.88 -0.62
C PHE A 3 -3.92 -0.33 -1.02
N GLN A 4 -4.03 -0.76 -2.28
CA GLN A 4 -3.25 -1.86 -2.80
C GLN A 4 -1.77 -1.46 -2.95
N PRO A 5 -0.83 -2.38 -2.73
CA PRO A 5 -1.00 -3.85 -2.71
C PRO A 5 -1.42 -4.46 -1.37
N HIS A 6 -1.83 -3.68 -0.37
CA HIS A 6 -2.31 -4.17 0.92
C HIS A 6 -3.45 -5.21 0.78
N ALA A 7 -3.54 -6.12 1.73
CA ALA A 7 -4.68 -7.05 1.80
C ALA A 7 -6.01 -6.30 2.07
N PRO A 8 -7.14 -6.78 1.55
CA PRO A 8 -7.32 -8.02 0.78
C PRO A 8 -6.81 -7.93 -0.66
N CYS A 9 -6.29 -9.04 -1.17
CA CYS A 9 -5.75 -9.12 -2.53
C CYS A 9 -6.89 -9.29 -3.55
N ILE A 10 -7.47 -8.17 -3.97
CA ILE A 10 -8.65 -8.10 -4.82
C ILE A 10 -8.36 -7.98 -6.32
N GLY A 11 -7.14 -7.63 -6.67
CA GLY A 11 -6.78 -7.26 -8.04
C GLY A 11 -6.25 -8.43 -8.87
N ASN A 12 -6.52 -8.38 -10.18
CA ASN A 12 -5.85 -9.16 -11.20
C ASN A 12 -4.77 -8.31 -11.90
N PRO A 13 -3.75 -8.92 -12.51
CA PRO A 13 -2.67 -8.19 -13.19
C PRO A 13 -3.15 -7.31 -14.36
N ASP A 14 -4.27 -7.62 -14.96
CA ASP A 14 -4.89 -6.86 -16.04
C ASP A 14 -5.68 -5.61 -15.59
N GLY A 15 -5.76 -5.41 -14.27
CA GLY A 15 -6.50 -4.30 -13.65
C GLY A 15 -7.98 -4.58 -13.44
N SER A 16 -8.44 -5.82 -13.65
CA SER A 16 -9.78 -6.25 -13.25
C SER A 16 -9.83 -6.65 -11.78
N ILE A 17 -11.02 -6.71 -11.20
CA ILE A 17 -11.24 -7.20 -9.83
C ILE A 17 -11.52 -8.71 -9.89
N LYS A 18 -10.98 -9.46 -8.93
CA LYS A 18 -11.24 -10.90 -8.78
C LYS A 18 -12.71 -11.13 -8.50
N GLU A 19 -13.33 -12.08 -9.22
CA GLU A 19 -14.76 -12.39 -9.08
C GLU A 19 -15.11 -12.99 -7.72
N ASN A 20 -14.20 -13.76 -7.13
CA ASN A 20 -14.35 -14.38 -5.83
C ASN A 20 -13.34 -13.80 -4.83
N ILE A 21 -13.81 -12.89 -3.97
CA ILE A 21 -13.02 -12.33 -2.87
C ILE A 21 -13.10 -13.24 -1.61
N GLU A 22 -13.47 -14.50 -1.78
CA GLU A 22 -13.63 -15.47 -0.66
C GLU A 22 -12.33 -15.68 0.13
N HIS A 23 -11.19 -15.41 -0.48
CA HIS A 23 -9.91 -15.41 0.20
C HIS A 23 -9.49 -13.96 0.52
N ARG A 24 -10.16 -13.35 1.48
CA ARG A 24 -9.53 -12.30 2.28
C ARG A 24 -8.36 -12.96 2.99
N ILE A 25 -7.24 -13.01 2.29
CA ILE A 25 -6.02 -13.56 2.86
C ILE A 25 -5.55 -12.53 3.90
N GLU A 26 -5.92 -12.78 5.14
CA GLU A 26 -5.12 -12.36 6.27
C GLU A 26 -3.89 -13.26 6.25
N PRO A 27 -2.74 -12.79 5.72
CA PRO A 27 -1.63 -13.69 5.35
C PRO A 27 -1.15 -14.53 6.53
N ASP A 28 -1.08 -13.91 7.70
CA ASP A 28 -0.54 -14.55 8.90
C ASP A 28 -1.45 -15.63 9.47
N GLU A 29 -2.76 -15.38 9.50
CA GLU A 29 -3.71 -16.32 10.08
C GLU A 29 -3.89 -17.54 9.17
N ASN A 30 -4.08 -17.32 7.87
CA ASN A 30 -4.24 -18.40 6.91
C ASN A 30 -2.96 -19.24 6.78
N LEU A 31 -1.78 -18.61 6.87
CA LEU A 31 -0.52 -19.35 6.85
C LEU A 31 -0.35 -20.21 8.10
N ARG A 32 -0.72 -19.71 9.29
CA ARG A 32 -0.69 -20.46 10.55
C ARG A 32 -1.65 -21.64 10.57
N GLN A 33 -2.82 -21.47 9.97
CA GLN A 33 -3.82 -22.50 9.85
C GLN A 33 -3.52 -23.54 8.76
N GLY A 34 -2.51 -23.29 7.91
CA GLY A 34 -2.17 -24.14 6.79
C GLY A 34 -3.16 -24.04 5.61
N ASN A 35 -3.99 -23.02 5.59
CA ASN A 35 -4.98 -22.78 4.54
C ASN A 35 -4.36 -22.15 3.28
N THR A 36 -3.14 -21.66 3.38
CA THR A 36 -2.38 -21.07 2.26
C THR A 36 -0.89 -21.33 2.41
N THR A 37 -0.15 -21.13 1.35
CA THR A 37 1.30 -21.21 1.29
C THR A 37 1.92 -19.82 1.10
N ARG A 38 3.18 -19.67 1.42
CA ARG A 38 3.93 -18.42 1.16
C ARG A 38 3.93 -18.07 -0.33
N GLN A 39 4.00 -19.07 -1.19
CA GLN A 39 3.99 -18.85 -2.63
C GLN A 39 2.67 -18.24 -3.08
N GLU A 40 1.55 -18.73 -2.58
CA GLU A 40 0.21 -18.20 -2.88
C GLU A 40 0.06 -16.76 -2.36
N ILE A 41 0.55 -16.46 -1.15
CA ILE A 41 0.55 -15.10 -0.61
C ILE A 41 1.37 -14.16 -1.51
N TRP A 42 2.57 -14.60 -1.91
CA TRP A 42 3.43 -13.83 -2.81
C TRP A 42 2.78 -13.55 -4.17
N GLU A 43 2.18 -14.56 -4.79
CA GLU A 43 1.49 -14.38 -6.07
C GLU A 43 0.28 -13.44 -5.93
N ALA A 44 -0.50 -13.59 -4.86
CA ALA A 44 -1.64 -12.71 -4.59
C ALA A 44 -1.22 -11.25 -4.36
N TYR A 45 -0.13 -11.03 -3.63
CA TYR A 45 0.45 -9.70 -3.43
C TYR A 45 0.95 -9.09 -4.74
N LYS A 46 1.65 -9.89 -5.55
CA LYS A 46 2.15 -9.45 -6.85
C LYS A 46 1.00 -9.07 -7.80
N ASP A 47 -0.06 -9.86 -7.85
CA ASP A 47 -1.25 -9.54 -8.64
C ASP A 47 -1.87 -8.21 -8.20
N ASN A 48 -1.98 -8.01 -6.89
CA ASN A 48 -2.51 -6.78 -6.31
C ASN A 48 -1.63 -5.56 -6.62
N LEU A 49 -0.32 -5.74 -6.61
CA LEU A 49 0.64 -4.70 -7.01
C LEU A 49 0.48 -4.33 -8.50
N LEU A 50 0.34 -5.33 -9.36
CA LEU A 50 0.13 -5.12 -10.80
C LEU A 50 -1.22 -4.45 -11.07
N TYR A 51 -2.26 -4.82 -10.31
CA TYR A 51 -3.55 -4.12 -10.33
C TYR A 51 -3.41 -2.63 -10.02
N ALA A 52 -2.75 -2.29 -8.91
CA ALA A 52 -2.51 -0.91 -8.51
C ALA A 52 -1.67 -0.15 -9.56
N TYR A 53 -0.64 -0.79 -10.09
CA TYR A 53 0.20 -0.25 -11.15
C TYR A 53 -0.59 0.03 -12.43
N HIS A 54 -1.45 -0.89 -12.86
CA HIS A 54 -2.29 -0.70 -14.04
C HIS A 54 -3.18 0.54 -13.93
N HIS A 55 -3.82 0.74 -12.78
CA HIS A 55 -4.68 1.90 -12.55
C HIS A 55 -3.90 3.20 -12.43
N SER A 56 -2.74 3.16 -11.77
CA SER A 56 -1.92 4.35 -11.63
C SER A 56 -1.26 4.79 -12.94
N GLN A 57 -0.99 3.88 -13.88
CA GLN A 57 -0.56 4.25 -15.25
C GLN A 57 -1.62 5.09 -15.97
N LYS A 58 -2.90 4.76 -15.83
CA LYS A 58 -3.99 5.57 -16.39
C LYS A 58 -3.97 7.00 -15.83
N LEU A 59 -3.79 7.12 -14.52
CA LEU A 59 -3.71 8.43 -13.86
C LEU A 59 -2.49 9.24 -14.35
N ILE A 60 -1.31 8.61 -14.43
CA ILE A 60 -0.08 9.28 -14.89
C ILE A 60 -0.23 9.83 -16.30
N ASN A 61 -0.88 9.10 -17.19
CA ASN A 61 -1.11 9.53 -18.56
C ASN A 61 -2.03 10.77 -18.66
N THR A 62 -2.71 11.12 -17.57
CA THR A 62 -3.56 12.33 -17.49
C THR A 62 -2.86 13.50 -16.79
N ILE A 63 -1.73 13.28 -16.14
CA ILE A 63 -1.00 14.28 -15.36
C ILE A 63 0.20 14.80 -16.17
N ASN A 64 0.22 16.10 -16.48
CA ASN A 64 1.31 16.76 -17.21
C ASN A 64 2.48 17.17 -16.29
N GLY A 65 2.75 16.44 -15.23
CA GLY A 65 3.76 16.79 -14.24
C GLY A 65 4.72 15.65 -13.95
N LYS A 66 5.85 15.99 -13.33
CA LYS A 66 6.75 14.97 -12.80
C LYS A 66 6.02 14.21 -11.69
N THR A 67 5.88 12.91 -11.87
CA THR A 67 5.15 12.03 -10.94
C THR A 67 6.12 11.01 -10.35
N VAL A 68 5.95 10.71 -9.07
CA VAL A 68 6.73 9.69 -8.36
C VAL A 68 5.78 8.64 -7.82
N TYR A 69 6.13 7.37 -8.04
CA TYR A 69 5.56 6.24 -7.35
C TYR A 69 6.43 5.90 -6.16
N SER A 70 5.83 5.78 -5.03
CA SER A 70 6.47 5.32 -3.81
C SER A 70 5.47 4.56 -2.94
N ALA A 71 5.94 4.05 -1.82
CA ALA A 71 5.13 3.47 -0.77
C ALA A 71 5.51 4.12 0.57
N ASP A 72 4.66 4.03 1.56
CA ASP A 72 4.89 4.50 2.93
C ASP A 72 5.78 3.54 3.71
N HIS A 73 5.71 2.25 3.43
CA HIS A 73 6.56 1.18 3.99
C HIS A 73 6.66 0.00 3.03
N GLY A 74 7.55 -0.93 3.35
CA GLY A 74 7.65 -2.23 2.69
C GLY A 74 6.89 -3.32 3.44
N GLU A 75 6.92 -4.54 2.91
CA GLU A 75 6.24 -5.70 3.46
C GLU A 75 7.19 -6.86 3.68
N LEU A 76 7.00 -7.58 4.78
CA LEU A 76 7.67 -8.85 5.04
C LEU A 76 6.89 -9.98 4.37
N MET A 77 7.60 -10.80 3.60
CA MET A 77 7.02 -11.94 2.86
C MET A 77 7.60 -13.28 3.33
N GLY A 78 8.00 -13.35 4.61
CA GLY A 78 8.58 -14.55 5.22
C GLY A 78 10.08 -14.43 5.48
N GLU A 79 10.61 -13.22 5.58
CA GLU A 79 11.98 -12.95 6.00
C GLU A 79 12.22 -13.39 7.44
N TRP A 80 13.47 -13.76 7.74
CA TRP A 80 13.87 -14.11 9.11
C TRP A 80 14.00 -12.86 9.97
N LEU A 81 13.36 -12.85 11.12
CA LEU A 81 13.47 -11.78 12.11
C LEU A 81 14.63 -12.08 13.08
N TRP A 82 15.85 -11.84 12.59
CA TRP A 82 17.04 -12.03 13.42
C TRP A 82 16.99 -11.15 14.70
N PRO A 83 17.40 -11.68 15.87
CA PRO A 83 18.06 -12.97 16.13
C PRO A 83 17.11 -14.16 16.39
N PHE A 84 15.83 -13.98 16.25
CA PHE A 84 14.84 -15.02 16.54
C PHE A 84 14.63 -15.92 15.32
N PRO A 85 14.50 -17.24 15.49
CA PRO A 85 14.27 -18.20 14.42
C PRO A 85 12.77 -18.20 14.01
N ILE A 86 12.21 -17.01 13.81
CA ILE A 86 10.82 -16.80 13.37
C ILE A 86 10.81 -16.04 12.07
N ARG A 87 9.74 -16.21 11.30
CA ARG A 87 9.54 -15.49 10.06
C ARG A 87 8.50 -14.39 10.24
N GLY A 88 8.79 -13.21 9.66
CA GLY A 88 7.88 -12.08 9.62
C GLY A 88 7.04 -12.08 8.37
N HIS A 89 5.81 -11.63 8.50
CA HIS A 89 4.89 -11.35 7.41
C HIS A 89 4.21 -10.02 7.67
N ALA A 90 3.73 -9.37 6.61
CA ALA A 90 3.13 -8.04 6.66
C ALA A 90 4.09 -6.98 7.27
N HIS A 91 3.58 -6.02 8.01
CA HIS A 91 4.34 -4.93 8.63
C HIS A 91 4.04 -4.83 10.14
N PRO A 92 4.43 -5.83 10.95
CA PRO A 92 4.11 -5.84 12.37
C PRO A 92 4.75 -4.66 13.11
N SER A 93 3.96 -4.03 13.98
CA SER A 93 4.42 -2.90 14.78
C SER A 93 5.62 -3.28 15.67
N GLY A 94 6.59 -2.38 15.78
CA GLY A 94 7.77 -2.57 16.62
C GLY A 94 8.86 -3.47 16.03
N VAL A 95 8.67 -4.01 14.84
CA VAL A 95 9.72 -4.76 14.12
C VAL A 95 10.56 -3.79 13.29
N ASN A 96 11.86 -3.79 13.53
CA ASN A 96 12.81 -3.04 12.70
C ASN A 96 13.52 -4.01 11.75
N HIS A 97 13.12 -3.99 10.49
CA HIS A 97 13.72 -4.82 9.44
C HIS A 97 13.93 -4.00 8.16
N PRO A 98 15.08 -4.14 7.45
CA PRO A 98 15.35 -3.35 6.24
C PRO A 98 14.24 -3.40 5.20
N LYS A 99 13.59 -4.55 5.02
CA LYS A 99 12.48 -4.72 4.07
C LYS A 99 11.23 -3.89 4.40
N LEU A 100 11.07 -3.43 5.64
CA LEU A 100 9.97 -2.56 6.02
C LEU A 100 10.22 -1.08 5.68
N ILE A 101 11.49 -0.68 5.55
CA ILE A 101 11.89 0.69 5.25
C ILE A 101 12.38 0.89 3.81
N GLU A 102 12.66 -0.18 3.10
CA GLU A 102 12.98 -0.14 1.66
C GLU A 102 11.67 0.02 0.86
N VAL A 103 11.50 1.16 0.21
CA VAL A 103 10.34 1.45 -0.64
C VAL A 103 10.76 1.73 -2.07
N PRO A 104 9.89 1.45 -3.06
CA PRO A 104 10.17 1.79 -4.45
C PRO A 104 10.22 3.32 -4.63
N TRP A 105 11.04 3.77 -5.56
CA TRP A 105 11.11 5.17 -5.98
C TRP A 105 11.18 5.24 -7.49
N ALA A 106 10.03 5.13 -8.16
CA ALA A 106 9.94 5.16 -9.60
C ALA A 106 9.48 6.54 -10.09
N VAL A 107 10.24 7.16 -10.97
CA VAL A 107 10.00 8.52 -11.45
C VAL A 107 9.49 8.49 -12.88
N HIS A 108 8.33 9.08 -13.10
CA HIS A 108 7.82 9.43 -14.42
C HIS A 108 8.10 10.92 -14.67
N ASN A 109 8.91 11.21 -15.69
CA ASN A 109 9.28 12.57 -16.02
C ASN A 109 8.17 13.26 -16.81
N GLY A 110 7.85 14.48 -16.41
CA GLY A 110 6.90 15.36 -17.06
C GLY A 110 7.37 16.82 -16.91
N GLU A 111 6.60 17.74 -17.46
CA GLU A 111 6.91 19.16 -17.33
C GLU A 111 6.83 19.62 -15.87
N ARG A 112 7.73 20.53 -15.50
CA ARG A 112 7.68 21.12 -14.16
C ARG A 112 6.45 22.02 -14.05
N ARG A 113 5.53 21.71 -13.15
CA ARG A 113 4.42 22.60 -12.82
C ARG A 113 4.93 23.94 -12.36
N LYS A 114 4.35 25.02 -12.90
CA LYS A 114 4.47 26.34 -12.26
C LYS A 114 3.64 26.31 -10.98
N LEU A 115 4.26 26.64 -9.87
CA LEU A 115 3.54 26.85 -8.62
C LEU A 115 2.92 28.25 -8.70
N GLU A 116 1.61 28.32 -8.63
CA GLU A 116 0.90 29.57 -8.40
C GLU A 116 0.75 29.74 -6.88
N GLU A 117 1.00 30.93 -6.38
CA GLU A 117 0.70 31.25 -4.99
C GLU A 117 -0.82 31.16 -4.82
N GLY A 118 -1.28 30.11 -4.17
CA GLY A 118 -2.67 30.01 -3.75
C GLY A 118 -2.95 30.96 -2.59
N SER A 119 -4.09 31.62 -2.59
CA SER A 119 -4.59 32.26 -1.39
C SER A 119 -4.90 31.17 -0.36
N ILE A 120 -4.25 31.22 0.79
CA ILE A 120 -4.66 30.42 1.94
C ILE A 120 -5.96 31.07 2.45
N GLU A 121 -7.10 30.50 2.09
CA GLU A 121 -8.30 30.76 2.90
C GLU A 121 -8.01 30.17 4.28
N GLU A 122 -7.97 31.02 5.30
CA GLU A 122 -7.98 30.56 6.69
C GLU A 122 -9.27 29.76 6.87
N ARG A 123 -9.17 28.46 6.75
CA ARG A 123 -10.24 27.56 7.16
C ARG A 123 -10.13 27.44 8.67
N ASP A 124 -11.12 27.93 9.35
CA ASP A 124 -11.35 27.62 10.77
C ASP A 124 -11.65 26.11 10.83
N PHE A 125 -10.62 25.34 11.13
CA PHE A 125 -10.79 23.90 11.32
C PHE A 125 -11.41 23.69 12.68
N ASP A 126 -12.66 23.21 12.70
CA ASP A 126 -13.28 22.74 13.92
C ASP A 126 -12.49 21.54 14.45
N GLN A 127 -11.96 21.71 15.67
CA GLN A 127 -11.15 20.68 16.31
C GLN A 127 -11.93 19.37 16.51
N GLU A 128 -13.25 19.45 16.68
CA GLU A 128 -14.13 18.29 16.77
C GLU A 128 -14.15 17.50 15.44
N GLN A 129 -14.26 18.19 14.31
CA GLN A 129 -14.24 17.54 12.98
C GLN A 129 -12.89 16.89 12.67
N ILE A 130 -11.79 17.48 13.13
CA ILE A 130 -10.45 16.89 12.98
C ILE A 130 -10.36 15.60 13.79
N ASN A 131 -10.81 15.62 15.04
CA ASN A 131 -10.77 14.45 15.91
C ASN A 131 -11.65 13.31 15.37
N GLU A 132 -12.86 13.61 14.93
CA GLU A 132 -13.77 12.64 14.31
C GLU A 132 -13.12 11.98 13.06
N HIS A 133 -12.46 12.77 12.23
CA HIS A 133 -11.71 12.25 11.07
C HIS A 133 -10.53 11.37 11.46
N LEU A 134 -9.84 11.71 12.54
CA LEU A 134 -8.70 10.92 13.03
C LEU A 134 -9.16 9.61 13.67
N GLU A 135 -10.33 9.62 14.37
CA GLU A 135 -10.97 8.41 14.88
C GLU A 135 -11.41 7.48 13.74
N ASP A 136 -12.07 8.02 12.71
CA ASP A 136 -12.50 7.26 11.53
C ASP A 136 -11.34 6.61 10.76
N LEU A 137 -10.16 7.24 10.82
CA LEU A 137 -8.92 6.74 10.21
C LEU A 137 -8.11 5.83 11.16
N GLY A 138 -8.55 5.67 12.42
CA GLY A 138 -7.90 4.80 13.41
C GLY A 138 -6.59 5.34 13.99
N TYR A 139 -6.39 6.66 13.99
CA TYR A 139 -5.19 7.29 14.55
C TYR A 139 -5.32 7.64 16.04
N ILE A 140 -6.53 7.75 16.56
CA ILE A 140 -6.83 8.02 17.99
C ILE A 140 -8.04 7.21 18.43
#